data_ef1ef23e982fb90e98ec701fdca2cbd5
#
_entry.id   ef1ef23e982fb90e98ec701fdca2cbd5
#
_cell.length_a   1.000
_cell.length_b   1.000
_cell.length_c   1.000
_cell.angle_alpha   90.00
_cell.angle_beta   90.00
_cell.angle_gamma   90.00
#
_symmetry.space_group_name_H-M   'P 1'
#
loop_
_entity.id
_entity.type
_entity.pdbx_description
1 polymer ?
#
loop_
_entity_poly.entity_id
_entity_poly.type
_entity_poly.pdbx_seq_one_letter_code
_entity_poly.pdbx_strand_id
1 'polypeptide(L)'
;MMADAGADVLAVELDRAVEPVLRDVLGERSVRIVFADCMKADLKALAAEAFGENAPFSIVANLPYYITAYFLMRAVRLSPERITVMVQKEAAERMLSQPGDKNWCATAATVRYFAEPSMVMEAPASLFTPPPHVDSALLRLEMRETRAVPAEREEAFLNLIQVAFRMRRKTLANNLTAGLSLSRTDALR
;
A
#
# COMPACT_ATOMS: atom_id res chain seq x y z
N MET A 1 -20.30 -2.21 -10.89
CA MET A 1 -19.23 -2.73 -10.00
C MET A 1 -18.11 -3.34 -10.86
N MET A 2 -16.92 -3.69 -10.31
CA MET A 2 -15.81 -4.27 -11.09
C MET A 2 -16.23 -5.55 -11.85
N ALA A 3 -16.94 -6.45 -11.18
CA ALA A 3 -17.48 -7.66 -11.82
C ALA A 3 -18.44 -7.35 -13.00
N ASP A 4 -19.26 -6.30 -12.90
CA ASP A 4 -20.16 -5.89 -13.99
C ASP A 4 -19.38 -5.32 -15.19
N ALA A 5 -18.16 -4.85 -14.95
CA ALA A 5 -17.23 -4.39 -16.00
C ALA A 5 -16.39 -5.54 -16.57
N GLY A 6 -16.67 -6.80 -16.21
CA GLY A 6 -15.99 -7.98 -16.72
C GLY A 6 -14.69 -8.35 -15.98
N ALA A 7 -14.41 -7.75 -14.83
CA ALA A 7 -13.26 -8.14 -14.02
C ALA A 7 -13.53 -9.46 -13.27
N ASP A 8 -12.55 -10.34 -13.26
CA ASP A 8 -12.52 -11.48 -12.34
C ASP A 8 -12.10 -10.97 -10.95
N VAL A 9 -12.92 -11.21 -9.92
CA VAL A 9 -12.76 -10.55 -8.62
C VAL A 9 -12.59 -11.57 -7.50
N LEU A 10 -11.54 -11.41 -6.72
CA LEU A 10 -11.37 -12.04 -5.41
C LEU A 10 -11.54 -10.98 -4.33
N ALA A 11 -12.57 -11.12 -3.51
CA ALA A 11 -12.81 -10.26 -2.34
C ALA A 11 -12.27 -10.93 -1.07
N VAL A 12 -11.50 -10.17 -0.29
CA VAL A 12 -11.01 -10.61 1.04
C VAL A 12 -11.70 -9.75 2.08
N GLU A 13 -12.50 -10.37 2.95
CA GLU A 13 -13.28 -9.70 3.98
C GLU A 13 -12.99 -10.31 5.36
N LEU A 14 -12.84 -9.47 6.37
CA LEU A 14 -12.58 -9.91 7.73
C LEU A 14 -13.86 -10.33 8.46
N ASP A 15 -14.93 -9.56 8.29
CA ASP A 15 -16.18 -9.72 9.04
C ASP A 15 -17.13 -10.72 8.35
N ARG A 16 -17.25 -11.91 8.93
CA ARG A 16 -18.21 -12.91 8.45
C ARG A 16 -19.68 -12.51 8.65
N ALA A 17 -19.97 -11.55 9.51
CA ALA A 17 -21.35 -11.13 9.73
C ALA A 17 -21.95 -10.43 8.49
N VAL A 18 -21.12 -9.88 7.62
CA VAL A 18 -21.57 -9.25 6.36
C VAL A 18 -21.83 -10.26 5.23
N GLU A 19 -21.53 -11.54 5.41
CA GLU A 19 -21.69 -12.56 4.36
C GLU A 19 -23.09 -12.61 3.73
N PRO A 20 -24.19 -12.61 4.53
CA PRO A 20 -25.54 -12.63 3.95
C PRO A 20 -25.83 -11.42 3.06
N VAL A 21 -25.39 -10.23 3.49
CA VAL A 21 -25.54 -8.99 2.73
C VAL A 21 -24.69 -9.01 1.44
N LEU A 22 -23.45 -9.51 1.53
CA LEU A 22 -22.59 -9.64 0.37
C LEU A 22 -23.18 -10.60 -0.67
N ARG A 23 -23.73 -11.75 -0.23
CA ARG A 23 -24.38 -12.70 -1.14
C ARG A 23 -25.60 -12.11 -1.82
N ASP A 24 -26.42 -11.36 -1.08
CA ASP A 24 -27.61 -10.70 -1.64
C ASP A 24 -27.22 -9.62 -2.68
N VAL A 25 -26.27 -8.74 -2.33
CA VAL A 25 -25.81 -7.66 -3.21
C VAL A 25 -25.06 -8.17 -4.43
N LEU A 26 -24.28 -9.22 -4.29
CA LEU A 26 -23.51 -9.79 -5.40
C LEU A 26 -24.39 -10.62 -6.34
N GLY A 27 -25.42 -11.29 -5.81
CA GLY A 27 -26.31 -12.13 -6.61
C GLY A 27 -25.52 -13.21 -7.37
N GLU A 28 -25.76 -13.31 -8.68
CA GLU A 28 -25.11 -14.28 -9.56
C GLU A 28 -23.74 -13.81 -10.11
N ARG A 29 -23.22 -12.65 -9.66
CA ARG A 29 -21.94 -12.15 -10.13
C ARG A 29 -20.79 -13.08 -9.75
N SER A 30 -19.87 -13.28 -10.67
CA SER A 30 -18.67 -14.08 -10.45
C SER A 30 -17.66 -13.33 -9.57
N VAL A 31 -17.93 -13.33 -8.26
CA VAL A 31 -17.03 -12.80 -7.24
C VAL A 31 -16.70 -13.91 -6.24
N ARG A 32 -15.43 -14.25 -6.12
CA ARG A 32 -14.96 -15.17 -5.07
C ARG A 32 -14.76 -14.40 -3.80
N ILE A 33 -15.33 -14.87 -2.69
CA ILE A 33 -15.19 -14.26 -1.36
C ILE A 33 -14.38 -15.18 -0.48
N VAL A 34 -13.32 -14.64 0.14
CA VAL A 34 -12.52 -15.30 1.17
C VAL A 34 -12.62 -14.50 2.46
N PHE A 35 -13.11 -15.16 3.52
CA PHE A 35 -13.17 -14.53 4.84
C PHE A 35 -11.86 -14.72 5.58
N ALA A 36 -11.01 -13.69 5.57
CA ALA A 36 -9.70 -13.69 6.18
C ALA A 36 -9.26 -12.27 6.58
N ASP A 37 -8.33 -12.20 7.54
CA ASP A 37 -7.62 -10.96 7.86
C ASP A 37 -6.57 -10.69 6.78
N CYS A 38 -6.77 -9.66 5.97
CA CYS A 38 -5.85 -9.27 4.89
C CYS A 38 -4.43 -8.94 5.40
N MET A 39 -4.28 -8.66 6.70
CA MET A 39 -2.98 -8.43 7.32
C MET A 39 -2.23 -9.72 7.67
N LYS A 40 -2.91 -10.86 7.75
CA LYS A 40 -2.35 -12.16 8.12
C LYS A 40 -2.37 -13.18 6.98
N ALA A 41 -3.40 -13.11 6.13
CA ALA A 41 -3.60 -14.06 5.03
C ALA A 41 -2.42 -14.02 4.03
N ASP A 42 -2.07 -15.13 3.44
CA ASP A 42 -1.16 -15.17 2.30
C ASP A 42 -1.89 -14.69 1.04
N LEU A 43 -1.87 -13.36 0.84
CA LEU A 43 -2.55 -12.73 -0.30
C LEU A 43 -1.95 -13.18 -1.65
N LYS A 44 -0.67 -13.57 -1.68
CA LYS A 44 -0.04 -14.08 -2.91
C LYS A 44 -0.59 -15.45 -3.26
N ALA A 45 -0.69 -16.35 -2.29
CA ALA A 45 -1.28 -17.67 -2.50
C ALA A 45 -2.76 -17.56 -2.89
N LEU A 46 -3.53 -16.68 -2.24
CA LEU A 46 -4.94 -16.43 -2.59
C LEU A 46 -5.10 -15.89 -4.01
N ALA A 47 -4.23 -14.98 -4.45
CA ALA A 47 -4.26 -14.48 -5.82
C ALA A 47 -3.88 -15.57 -6.82
N ALA A 48 -2.86 -16.40 -6.53
CA ALA A 48 -2.45 -17.51 -7.38
C ALA A 48 -3.55 -18.57 -7.51
N GLU A 49 -4.24 -18.92 -6.43
CA GLU A 49 -5.39 -19.83 -6.44
C GLU A 49 -6.55 -19.25 -7.24
N ALA A 50 -6.80 -17.96 -7.11
CA ALA A 50 -7.92 -17.29 -7.75
C ALA A 50 -7.72 -17.07 -9.24
N PHE A 51 -6.54 -16.64 -9.66
CA PHE A 51 -6.28 -16.14 -11.02
C PHE A 51 -5.26 -16.98 -11.79
N GLY A 52 -4.55 -17.88 -11.11
CA GLY A 52 -3.44 -18.67 -11.64
C GLY A 52 -2.08 -18.13 -11.19
N GLU A 53 -1.09 -19.03 -11.16
CA GLU A 53 0.29 -18.66 -10.83
C GLU A 53 0.81 -17.62 -11.83
N ASN A 54 1.37 -16.53 -11.31
CA ASN A 54 1.91 -15.40 -12.09
C ASN A 54 0.89 -14.64 -12.97
N ALA A 55 -0.41 -14.86 -12.79
CA ALA A 55 -1.40 -14.03 -13.46
C ALA A 55 -1.28 -12.57 -13.00
N PRO A 56 -1.37 -11.59 -13.91
CA PRO A 56 -1.38 -10.19 -13.55
C PRO A 56 -2.64 -9.87 -12.73
N PHE A 57 -2.51 -9.08 -11.67
CA PHE A 57 -3.63 -8.65 -10.85
C PHE A 57 -3.46 -7.23 -10.37
N SER A 58 -4.56 -6.60 -10.03
CA SER A 58 -4.59 -5.28 -9.39
C SER A 58 -5.26 -5.38 -8.02
N ILE A 59 -4.87 -4.52 -7.10
CA ILE A 59 -5.46 -4.43 -5.76
C ILE A 59 -6.33 -3.19 -5.69
N VAL A 60 -7.58 -3.36 -5.25
CA VAL A 60 -8.48 -2.25 -4.90
C VAL A 60 -8.90 -2.43 -3.45
N ALA A 61 -8.68 -1.41 -2.61
CA ALA A 61 -8.96 -1.52 -1.19
C ALA A 61 -9.56 -0.25 -0.60
N ASN A 62 -10.58 -0.44 0.24
CA ASN A 62 -11.09 0.58 1.15
C ASN A 62 -10.98 0.03 2.57
N LEU A 63 -9.90 0.40 3.26
CA LEU A 63 -9.51 -0.16 4.55
C LEU A 63 -9.66 0.89 5.66
N PRO A 64 -9.85 0.45 6.92
CA PRO A 64 -9.73 1.36 8.05
C PRO A 64 -8.39 2.10 8.02
N TYR A 65 -8.41 3.41 8.26
CA TYR A 65 -7.24 4.28 8.11
C TYR A 65 -6.02 3.83 8.92
N TYR A 66 -6.25 3.25 10.10
CA TYR A 66 -5.16 2.82 10.99
C TYR A 66 -4.33 1.64 10.46
N ILE A 67 -4.85 0.85 9.51
CA ILE A 67 -4.10 -0.26 8.90
C ILE A 67 -3.59 0.07 7.48
N THR A 68 -4.08 1.12 6.85
CA THR A 68 -3.83 1.40 5.43
C THR A 68 -2.35 1.48 5.10
N ALA A 69 -1.55 2.19 5.89
CA ALA A 69 -0.11 2.30 5.65
C ALA A 69 0.61 0.94 5.77
N TYR A 70 0.25 0.13 6.76
CA TYR A 70 0.81 -1.22 6.94
C TYR A 70 0.42 -2.15 5.79
N PHE A 71 -0.85 -2.10 5.40
CA PHE A 71 -1.34 -2.87 4.26
C PHE A 71 -0.60 -2.50 2.97
N LEU A 72 -0.40 -1.21 2.69
CA LEU A 72 0.31 -0.75 1.51
C LEU A 72 1.75 -1.25 1.48
N MET A 73 2.47 -1.20 2.61
CA MET A 73 3.84 -1.72 2.68
C MET A 73 3.92 -3.24 2.42
N ARG A 74 2.86 -3.96 2.68
CA ARG A 74 2.71 -5.37 2.34
C ARG A 74 2.30 -5.56 0.89
N ALA A 75 1.29 -4.82 0.43
CA ALA A 75 0.71 -4.94 -0.90
C ALA A 75 1.70 -4.64 -2.04
N VAL A 76 2.58 -3.63 -1.88
CA VAL A 76 3.60 -3.31 -2.88
C VAL A 76 4.61 -4.44 -3.10
N ARG A 77 4.82 -5.31 -2.10
CA ARG A 77 5.71 -6.48 -2.19
C ARG A 77 5.09 -7.68 -2.92
N LEU A 78 3.77 -7.66 -3.13
CA LEU A 78 3.08 -8.70 -3.90
C LEU A 78 3.28 -8.52 -5.41
N SER A 79 3.86 -7.41 -5.82
CA SER A 79 4.10 -7.01 -7.22
C SER A 79 2.84 -7.06 -8.09
N PRO A 80 1.70 -6.45 -7.64
CA PRO A 80 0.55 -6.29 -8.50
C PRO A 80 0.90 -5.33 -9.65
N GLU A 81 0.08 -5.25 -10.69
CA GLU A 81 0.23 -4.20 -11.73
C GLU A 81 -0.08 -2.82 -11.16
N ARG A 82 -1.10 -2.76 -10.31
CA ARG A 82 -1.64 -1.52 -9.76
C ARG A 82 -2.24 -1.73 -8.39
N ILE A 83 -2.12 -0.72 -7.53
CA ILE A 83 -2.87 -0.63 -6.27
C ILE A 83 -3.71 0.64 -6.31
N THR A 84 -5.00 0.54 -6.06
CA THR A 84 -5.90 1.68 -5.86
C THR A 84 -6.50 1.58 -4.47
N VAL A 85 -6.27 2.58 -3.64
CA VAL A 85 -6.65 2.51 -2.23
C VAL A 85 -7.23 3.84 -1.75
N MET A 86 -8.29 3.76 -0.94
CA MET A 86 -8.80 4.91 -0.23
C MET A 86 -8.02 5.11 1.05
N VAL A 87 -7.49 6.32 1.24
CA VAL A 87 -6.68 6.72 2.40
C VAL A 87 -7.16 8.08 2.93
N GLN A 88 -6.73 8.47 4.14
CA GLN A 88 -6.88 9.86 4.56
C GLN A 88 -6.12 10.79 3.60
N LYS A 89 -6.68 11.97 3.30
CA LYS A 89 -6.08 12.94 2.39
C LYS A 89 -4.64 13.28 2.79
N GLU A 90 -4.38 13.54 4.07
CA GLU A 90 -3.02 13.80 4.57
C GLU A 90 -2.06 12.64 4.31
N ALA A 91 -2.54 11.39 4.43
CA ALA A 91 -1.72 10.22 4.14
C ALA A 91 -1.40 10.10 2.64
N ALA A 92 -2.36 10.42 1.77
CA ALA A 92 -2.13 10.48 0.32
C ALA A 92 -1.10 11.56 -0.03
N GLU A 93 -1.24 12.78 0.49
CA GLU A 93 -0.30 13.89 0.28
C GLU A 93 1.12 13.52 0.74
N ARG A 94 1.22 12.80 1.87
CA ARG A 94 2.50 12.29 2.36
C ARG A 94 3.12 11.27 1.41
N MET A 95 2.33 10.33 0.86
CA MET A 95 2.82 9.32 -0.09
C MET A 95 3.20 9.93 -1.44
N LEU A 96 2.57 11.04 -1.82
CA LEU A 96 2.87 11.82 -3.04
C LEU A 96 4.11 12.70 -2.89
N SER A 97 4.60 12.93 -1.67
CA SER A 97 5.75 13.81 -1.43
C SER A 97 7.02 13.31 -2.14
N GLN A 98 7.91 14.26 -2.44
CA GLN A 98 9.17 14.03 -3.15
C GLN A 98 10.35 14.39 -2.26
N PRO A 99 11.57 13.96 -2.61
CA PRO A 99 12.79 14.41 -1.93
C PRO A 99 12.85 15.93 -1.90
N GLY A 100 13.04 16.48 -0.70
CA GLY A 100 13.03 17.93 -0.44
C GLY A 100 11.71 18.47 0.10
N ASP A 101 10.62 17.76 -0.02
CA ASP A 101 9.34 18.16 0.54
C ASP A 101 9.33 18.04 2.07
N LYS A 102 8.58 18.93 2.74
CA LYS A 102 8.40 18.90 4.20
C LYS A 102 7.83 17.57 4.72
N ASN A 103 6.98 16.94 3.91
CA ASN A 103 6.30 15.68 4.25
C ASN A 103 7.07 14.43 3.79
N TRP A 104 8.27 14.61 3.21
CA TRP A 104 9.10 13.48 2.77
C TRP A 104 9.44 12.55 3.94
N CYS A 105 9.22 11.26 3.75
CA CYS A 105 9.34 10.25 4.82
C CYS A 105 9.64 8.86 4.27
N ALA A 106 9.96 7.92 5.17
CA ALA A 106 10.24 6.53 4.80
C ALA A 106 9.12 5.88 3.98
N THR A 107 7.86 6.12 4.32
CA THR A 107 6.71 5.58 3.57
C THR A 107 6.69 6.09 2.15
N ALA A 108 6.87 7.40 1.94
CA ALA A 108 6.94 7.99 0.59
C ALA A 108 8.12 7.43 -0.21
N ALA A 109 9.30 7.32 0.40
CA ALA A 109 10.48 6.74 -0.23
C ALA A 109 10.25 5.27 -0.63
N THR A 110 9.65 4.48 0.27
CA THR A 110 9.33 3.07 -0.01
C THR A 110 8.28 2.95 -1.12
N VAL A 111 7.19 3.73 -1.06
CA VAL A 111 6.17 3.72 -2.12
C VAL A 111 6.81 4.04 -3.47
N ARG A 112 7.62 5.11 -3.56
CA ARG A 112 8.26 5.51 -4.82
C ARG A 112 9.33 4.56 -5.33
N TYR A 113 9.90 3.76 -4.45
CA TYR A 113 10.77 2.67 -4.86
C TYR A 113 10.00 1.59 -5.64
N PHE A 114 8.79 1.23 -5.17
CA PHE A 114 7.97 0.19 -5.78
C PHE A 114 7.08 0.69 -6.91
N ALA A 115 6.59 1.93 -6.84
CA ALA A 115 5.53 2.42 -7.70
C ALA A 115 5.62 3.92 -7.98
N GLU A 116 4.86 4.39 -8.96
CA GLU A 116 4.59 5.81 -9.19
C GLU A 116 3.22 6.15 -8.58
N PRO A 117 3.20 6.94 -7.48
CA PRO A 117 1.95 7.32 -6.82
C PRO A 117 1.29 8.51 -7.52
N SER A 118 -0.03 8.47 -7.63
CA SER A 118 -0.86 9.56 -8.11
C SER A 118 -2.16 9.67 -7.32
N MET A 119 -2.67 10.89 -7.15
CA MET A 119 -4.00 11.11 -6.58
C MET A 119 -5.04 11.05 -7.70
N VAL A 120 -6.00 10.13 -7.58
CA VAL A 120 -7.07 9.99 -8.57
C VAL A 120 -8.16 11.02 -8.32
N MET A 121 -8.58 11.15 -7.05
CA MET A 121 -9.60 12.11 -6.62
C MET A 121 -9.55 12.33 -5.11
N GLU A 122 -10.07 13.47 -4.67
CA GLU A 122 -10.41 13.70 -3.28
C GLU A 122 -11.86 13.30 -3.00
N ALA A 123 -12.11 12.79 -1.81
CA ALA A 123 -13.43 12.41 -1.33
C ALA A 123 -13.71 13.14 -0.01
N PRO A 124 -14.44 14.27 -0.03
CA PRO A 124 -14.81 15.01 1.16
C PRO A 124 -15.56 14.14 2.18
N ALA A 125 -15.36 14.41 3.46
CA ALA A 125 -16.00 13.68 4.56
C ALA A 125 -17.54 13.63 4.43
N SER A 126 -18.13 14.67 3.83
CA SER A 126 -19.58 14.78 3.60
C SER A 126 -20.17 13.73 2.65
N LEU A 127 -19.33 13.01 1.92
CA LEU A 127 -19.77 11.91 1.03
C LEU A 127 -20.00 10.59 1.76
N PHE A 128 -19.69 10.53 3.05
CA PHE A 128 -19.77 9.30 3.85
C PHE A 128 -20.87 9.37 4.89
N THR A 129 -21.44 8.21 5.24
CA THR A 129 -22.44 8.06 6.32
C THR A 129 -22.05 6.90 7.23
N PRO A 130 -21.71 7.15 8.51
CA PRO A 130 -21.49 8.48 9.12
C PRO A 130 -20.24 9.16 8.53
N PRO A 131 -20.18 10.51 8.55
CA PRO A 131 -19.03 11.24 8.02
C PRO A 131 -17.79 11.01 8.92
N PRO A 132 -16.61 10.72 8.34
CA PRO A 132 -15.36 10.68 9.08
C PRO A 132 -14.92 12.09 9.50
N HIS A 133 -13.96 12.17 10.42
CA HIS A 133 -13.44 13.45 10.93
C HIS A 133 -12.51 14.17 9.93
N VAL A 134 -12.08 13.51 8.87
CA VAL A 134 -11.12 14.02 7.89
C VAL A 134 -11.53 13.60 6.48
N ASP A 135 -11.12 14.39 5.50
CA ASP A 135 -11.32 14.05 4.10
C ASP A 135 -10.47 12.83 3.71
N SER A 136 -10.96 12.12 2.72
CA SER A 136 -10.30 10.97 2.10
C SER A 136 -9.76 11.33 0.72
N ALA A 137 -8.89 10.50 0.20
CA ALA A 137 -8.43 10.56 -1.16
C ALA A 137 -8.29 9.14 -1.74
N LEU A 138 -8.55 9.01 -3.03
CA LEU A 138 -8.27 7.79 -3.77
C LEU A 138 -6.85 7.90 -4.34
N LEU A 139 -5.95 7.09 -3.80
CA LEU A 139 -4.56 7.00 -4.22
C LEU A 139 -4.39 5.83 -5.18
N ARG A 140 -3.67 6.05 -6.26
CA ARG A 140 -3.24 5.01 -7.21
C ARG A 140 -1.74 4.87 -7.19
N LEU A 141 -1.26 3.64 -7.16
CA LEU A 141 0.14 3.27 -7.27
C LEU A 141 0.29 2.40 -8.53
N GLU A 142 0.92 2.93 -9.57
CA GLU A 142 1.32 2.15 -10.76
C GLU A 142 2.67 1.50 -10.47
N MET A 143 2.73 0.18 -10.47
CA MET A 143 3.95 -0.52 -10.08
C MET A 143 5.04 -0.34 -11.14
N ARG A 144 6.29 -0.15 -10.69
CA ARG A 144 7.44 0.00 -11.59
C ARG A 144 7.86 -1.34 -12.15
N GLU A 145 8.10 -1.41 -13.44
CA GLU A 145 8.67 -2.58 -14.11
C GLU A 145 10.12 -2.83 -13.67
N THR A 146 10.88 -1.75 -13.48
CA THR A 146 12.27 -1.80 -13.04
C THR A 146 12.46 -1.13 -11.68
N ARG A 147 13.29 -1.71 -10.83
CA ARG A 147 13.64 -1.21 -9.50
C ARG A 147 15.01 -0.54 -9.51
N ALA A 148 15.20 0.41 -8.59
CA ALA A 148 16.46 1.17 -8.49
C ALA A 148 17.67 0.31 -8.04
N VAL A 149 17.41 -0.84 -7.39
CA VAL A 149 18.45 -1.77 -6.97
C VAL A 149 18.10 -3.20 -7.41
N PRO A 150 19.09 -4.08 -7.61
CA PRO A 150 18.88 -5.49 -7.89
C PRO A 150 18.14 -6.19 -6.73
N ALA A 151 17.41 -7.26 -7.03
CA ALA A 151 16.56 -7.99 -6.08
C ALA A 151 17.35 -8.46 -4.84
N GLU A 152 18.60 -8.87 -5.00
CA GLU A 152 19.49 -9.35 -3.94
C GLU A 152 19.82 -8.25 -2.92
N ARG A 153 19.65 -6.98 -3.30
CA ARG A 153 19.91 -5.81 -2.44
C ARG A 153 18.64 -5.11 -1.96
N GLU A 154 17.47 -5.58 -2.38
CA GLU A 154 16.19 -4.91 -2.07
C GLU A 154 15.97 -4.78 -0.56
N GLU A 155 16.13 -5.86 0.21
CA GLU A 155 15.92 -5.82 1.66
C GLU A 155 16.94 -4.89 2.36
N ALA A 156 18.20 -4.89 1.93
CA ALA A 156 19.21 -3.96 2.46
C ALA A 156 18.84 -2.50 2.14
N PHE A 157 18.35 -2.23 0.94
CA PHE A 157 17.91 -0.90 0.52
C PHE A 157 16.67 -0.43 1.31
N LEU A 158 15.69 -1.30 1.50
CA LEU A 158 14.50 -0.98 2.30
C LEU A 158 14.85 -0.73 3.77
N ASN A 159 15.79 -1.51 4.33
CA ASN A 159 16.33 -1.26 5.66
C ASN A 159 17.05 0.09 5.72
N LEU A 160 17.84 0.44 4.71
CA LEU A 160 18.50 1.75 4.61
C LEU A 160 17.48 2.90 4.64
N ILE A 161 16.37 2.80 3.89
CA ILE A 161 15.27 3.78 3.95
C ILE A 161 14.75 3.91 5.38
N GLN A 162 14.41 2.79 6.04
CA GLN A 162 13.87 2.82 7.40
C GLN A 162 14.85 3.46 8.40
N VAL A 163 16.12 3.12 8.31
CA VAL A 163 17.19 3.69 9.15
C VAL A 163 17.35 5.19 8.87
N ALA A 164 17.36 5.61 7.61
CA ALA A 164 17.55 7.01 7.23
C ALA A 164 16.51 7.96 7.86
N PHE A 165 15.27 7.47 8.03
CA PHE A 165 14.16 8.27 8.59
C PHE A 165 13.85 7.98 10.06
N ARG A 166 14.62 7.11 10.74
CA ARG A 166 14.30 6.62 12.09
C ARG A 166 14.19 7.73 13.12
N MET A 167 15.11 8.70 13.08
CA MET A 167 15.16 9.83 14.02
C MET A 167 14.93 11.14 13.28
N ARG A 168 13.68 11.60 13.20
CA ARG A 168 13.25 12.80 12.43
C ARG A 168 14.05 14.09 12.72
N ARG A 169 14.56 14.26 13.95
CA ARG A 169 15.32 15.46 14.39
C ARG A 169 16.83 15.30 14.26
N LYS A 170 17.32 14.19 13.69
CA LYS A 170 18.76 13.94 13.54
C LYS A 170 19.15 13.98 12.06
N THR A 171 20.43 14.29 11.81
CA THR A 171 20.99 14.25 10.45
C THR A 171 20.99 12.81 9.90
N LEU A 172 21.07 12.68 8.58
CA LEU A 172 21.18 11.39 7.91
C LEU A 172 22.39 10.60 8.46
N ALA A 173 23.57 11.23 8.55
CA ALA A 173 24.77 10.60 9.10
C ALA A 173 24.54 10.01 10.50
N ASN A 174 23.87 10.76 11.40
CA ASN A 174 23.55 10.25 12.73
C ASN A 174 22.59 9.05 12.72
N ASN A 175 21.61 9.06 11.82
CA ASN A 175 20.71 7.93 11.63
C ASN A 175 21.48 6.70 11.12
N LEU A 176 22.33 6.85 10.10
CA LEU A 176 23.13 5.76 9.54
C LEU A 176 24.11 5.18 10.55
N THR A 177 24.84 6.05 11.27
CA THR A 177 25.76 5.61 12.33
C THR A 177 25.04 4.79 13.40
N ALA A 178 23.87 5.26 13.87
CA ALA A 178 23.12 4.59 14.93
C ALA A 178 22.40 3.30 14.44
N GLY A 179 21.92 3.28 13.20
CA GLY A 179 21.07 2.20 12.69
C GLY A 179 21.81 1.11 11.92
N LEU A 180 22.96 1.42 11.33
CA LEU A 180 23.77 0.47 10.56
C LEU A 180 25.13 0.18 11.20
N SER A 181 25.37 0.70 12.40
CA SER A 181 26.66 0.56 13.12
C SER A 181 27.85 1.02 12.29
N LEU A 182 27.65 2.01 11.42
CA LEU A 182 28.72 2.61 10.60
C LEU A 182 29.56 3.56 11.44
N SER A 183 30.84 3.69 11.11
CA SER A 183 31.64 4.79 11.62
C SER A 183 31.09 6.13 11.09
N ARG A 184 31.33 7.23 11.82
CA ARG A 184 30.91 8.57 11.36
C ARG A 184 31.58 8.94 10.03
N THR A 185 32.79 8.49 9.80
CA THR A 185 33.54 8.72 8.56
C THR A 185 32.87 8.00 7.38
N ASP A 186 32.44 6.76 7.55
CA ASP A 186 31.76 5.98 6.50
C ASP A 186 30.34 6.50 6.23
N ALA A 187 29.66 7.00 7.24
CA ALA A 187 28.32 7.60 7.10
C ALA A 187 28.34 8.99 6.40
N LEU A 188 29.52 9.61 6.22
CA LEU A 188 29.70 10.89 5.54
C LEU A 188 30.26 10.74 4.11
N ARG A 189 30.66 9.55 3.70
CA ARG A 189 31.06 9.19 2.33
C ARG A 189 29.87 8.81 1.47
#